data_c53a9b59ec71eea0e5fe1e16c4e4ffea
#
_entry.id   c53a9b59ec71eea0e5fe1e16c4e4ffea
#
_cell.length_a   1.000
_cell.length_b   1.000
_cell.length_c   1.000
_cell.angle_alpha   90.00
_cell.angle_beta   90.00
_cell.angle_gamma   90.00
#
_symmetry.space_group_name_H-M   'P 1'
#
loop_
_entity.id
_entity.type
_entity.pdbx_description
1 polymer ?
#
loop_
_entity_poly.entity_id
_entity_poly.type
_entity_poly.pdbx_seq_one_letter_code
_entity_poly.pdbx_strand_id
1 'polypeptide(L)'
;MSEGSSVKKVIGVVSGKGGVGKSMVTSLLACATMREGYKTAILDGDITGPSIPKAFGVHQNLVGNIDGLIVPGSTAMGIDMVSVNLLLANETDPVIWRGPVLGGVIKQFWGETLWQNIDYMFVDMPPGTGDVPLTIFQSLPLDGIIIVASPQELVGMIVEKAANMARMMNIPILGLVENMSYVECPDCGKKIYVFGESHIDEIASQYQVPVLAKIPMDSELAAACDAGKIEFTERDYMKDAVELLEKL
;
A
#
# COMPACT_ATOMS: atom_id res chain seq x y z
N MET A 1 -17.37 -11.23 2.45
CA MET A 1 -16.57 -11.86 1.37
C MET A 1 -17.44 -12.87 0.64
N SER A 2 -17.17 -13.09 -0.65
CA SER A 2 -17.84 -14.09 -1.48
C SER A 2 -17.56 -15.52 -0.99
N GLU A 3 -18.45 -16.46 -1.33
CA GLU A 3 -18.25 -17.86 -1.03
C GLU A 3 -16.97 -18.38 -1.73
N GLY A 4 -16.13 -19.11 -1.02
CA GLY A 4 -14.81 -19.56 -1.51
C GLY A 4 -13.67 -18.56 -1.36
N SER A 5 -13.92 -17.35 -0.83
CA SER A 5 -12.89 -16.37 -0.52
C SER A 5 -12.39 -16.53 0.91
N SER A 6 -11.07 -16.35 1.09
CA SER A 6 -10.44 -16.28 2.41
C SER A 6 -9.24 -15.33 2.39
N VAL A 7 -9.17 -14.43 3.37
CA VAL A 7 -8.06 -13.52 3.60
C VAL A 7 -7.73 -13.59 5.09
N LYS A 8 -6.48 -13.91 5.44
CA LYS A 8 -6.07 -14.09 6.85
C LYS A 8 -5.75 -12.77 7.52
N LYS A 9 -5.00 -11.88 6.86
CA LYS A 9 -4.55 -10.60 7.38
C LYS A 9 -4.78 -9.48 6.35
N VAL A 10 -5.36 -8.37 6.82
CA VAL A 10 -5.64 -7.18 5.99
C VAL A 10 -4.90 -5.98 6.58
N ILE A 11 -3.93 -5.46 5.84
CA ILE A 11 -3.03 -4.39 6.29
C ILE A 11 -3.27 -3.13 5.46
N GLY A 12 -3.71 -2.06 6.09
CA GLY A 12 -3.85 -0.77 5.44
C GLY A 12 -2.51 -0.04 5.33
N VAL A 13 -2.19 0.48 4.15
CA VAL A 13 -1.03 1.37 3.95
C VAL A 13 -1.55 2.78 3.77
N VAL A 14 -1.19 3.67 4.67
CA VAL A 14 -1.74 5.03 4.76
C VAL A 14 -0.66 6.09 4.66
N SER A 15 -1.02 7.27 4.19
CA SER A 15 -0.16 8.44 4.21
C SER A 15 -0.96 9.71 4.50
N GLY A 16 -0.32 10.69 5.11
CA GLY A 16 -0.99 11.96 5.44
C GLY A 16 -1.21 12.87 4.25
N LYS A 17 -0.46 12.70 3.16
CA LYS A 17 -0.61 13.43 1.88
C LYS A 17 -0.25 12.55 0.69
N GLY A 18 -0.60 13.00 -0.52
CA GLY A 18 -0.16 12.39 -1.77
C GLY A 18 1.32 12.65 -2.09
N GLY A 19 1.92 11.77 -2.90
CA GLY A 19 3.28 11.96 -3.41
C GLY A 19 4.41 11.44 -2.52
N VAL A 20 4.12 10.81 -1.37
CA VAL A 20 5.15 10.23 -0.49
C VAL A 20 5.62 8.84 -0.93
N GLY A 21 5.06 8.29 -2.01
CA GLY A 21 5.39 6.96 -2.51
C GLY A 21 4.67 5.81 -1.78
N LYS A 22 3.50 6.08 -1.19
CA LYS A 22 2.66 5.09 -0.50
C LYS A 22 2.44 3.82 -1.34
N SER A 23 1.99 3.98 -2.59
CA SER A 23 1.69 2.86 -3.49
C SER A 23 2.94 2.04 -3.86
N MET A 24 4.12 2.69 -3.94
CA MET A 24 5.40 1.99 -4.08
C MET A 24 5.71 1.15 -2.84
N VAL A 25 5.51 1.71 -1.64
CA VAL A 25 5.70 0.97 -0.38
C VAL A 25 4.71 -0.19 -0.28
N THR A 26 3.45 0.01 -0.66
CA THR A 26 2.44 -1.07 -0.73
C THR A 26 2.90 -2.19 -1.66
N SER A 27 3.43 -1.83 -2.83
CA SER A 27 3.96 -2.80 -3.81
C SER A 27 5.17 -3.56 -3.27
N LEU A 28 6.11 -2.86 -2.60
CA LEU A 28 7.29 -3.48 -2.00
C LEU A 28 6.92 -4.45 -0.86
N LEU A 29 5.94 -4.09 -0.01
CA LEU A 29 5.42 -4.98 1.03
C LEU A 29 4.84 -6.26 0.42
N ALA A 30 4.02 -6.12 -0.64
CA ALA A 30 3.44 -7.27 -1.33
C ALA A 30 4.52 -8.15 -1.99
N CYS A 31 5.53 -7.55 -2.61
CA CYS A 31 6.64 -8.30 -3.19
C CYS A 31 7.45 -9.02 -2.11
N ALA A 32 7.73 -8.37 -0.99
CA ALA A 32 8.51 -8.96 0.09
C ALA A 32 7.78 -10.15 0.73
N THR A 33 6.50 -10.01 1.07
CA THR A 33 5.71 -11.12 1.63
C THR A 33 5.54 -12.27 0.65
N MET A 34 5.36 -11.99 -0.64
CA MET A 34 5.28 -13.02 -1.69
C MET A 34 6.61 -13.80 -1.80
N ARG A 35 7.77 -13.13 -1.68
CA ARG A 35 9.09 -13.79 -1.72
C ARG A 35 9.32 -14.74 -0.55
N GLU A 36 8.73 -14.48 0.60
CA GLU A 36 8.73 -15.39 1.76
C GLU A 36 7.73 -16.56 1.61
N GLY A 37 7.07 -16.65 0.45
CA GLY A 37 6.17 -17.77 0.11
C GLY A 37 4.73 -17.57 0.53
N TYR A 38 4.33 -16.39 0.98
CA TYR A 38 2.94 -16.09 1.33
C TYR A 38 2.11 -15.75 0.11
N LYS A 39 0.88 -16.25 0.06
CA LYS A 39 -0.10 -15.82 -0.94
C LYS A 39 -0.55 -14.40 -0.63
N THR A 40 -0.20 -13.48 -1.51
CA THR A 40 -0.33 -12.05 -1.29
C THR A 40 -1.32 -11.42 -2.27
N ALA A 41 -2.08 -10.44 -1.78
CA ALA A 41 -2.98 -9.64 -2.61
C ALA A 41 -2.82 -8.14 -2.33
N ILE A 42 -3.20 -7.32 -3.32
CA ILE A 42 -3.30 -5.87 -3.20
C ILE A 42 -4.72 -5.43 -3.56
N LEU A 43 -5.34 -4.65 -2.67
CA LEU A 43 -6.55 -3.90 -2.96
C LEU A 43 -6.17 -2.43 -3.12
N ASP A 44 -6.16 -1.94 -4.36
CA ASP A 44 -5.85 -0.55 -4.67
C ASP A 44 -7.09 0.31 -4.45
N GLY A 45 -7.09 1.04 -3.34
CA GLY A 45 -8.14 1.97 -2.93
C GLY A 45 -7.82 3.42 -3.28
N ASP A 46 -6.64 3.74 -3.84
CA ASP A 46 -6.28 5.08 -4.27
C ASP A 46 -6.76 5.36 -5.70
N ILE A 47 -8.01 5.76 -5.79
CA ILE A 47 -8.68 6.00 -7.08
C ILE A 47 -8.18 7.27 -7.77
N THR A 48 -7.55 8.18 -7.03
CA THR A 48 -7.10 9.48 -7.57
C THR A 48 -5.79 9.39 -8.35
N GLY A 49 -5.02 8.33 -8.12
CA GLY A 49 -3.74 8.11 -8.79
C GLY A 49 -3.38 6.62 -8.81
N PRO A 50 -4.23 5.76 -9.39
CA PRO A 50 -4.04 4.32 -9.33
C PRO A 50 -2.76 3.94 -10.07
N SER A 51 -1.72 3.67 -9.31
CA SER A 51 -0.37 3.38 -9.80
C SER A 51 0.05 1.92 -9.65
N ILE A 52 -0.70 1.15 -8.84
CA ILE A 52 -0.36 -0.26 -8.54
C ILE A 52 -0.33 -1.13 -9.80
N PRO A 53 -1.38 -1.21 -10.64
CA PRO A 53 -1.33 -2.06 -11.84
C PRO A 53 -0.19 -1.70 -12.77
N LYS A 54 0.08 -0.40 -12.95
CA LYS A 54 1.19 0.08 -13.78
C LYS A 54 2.54 -0.39 -13.24
N ALA A 55 2.79 -0.30 -11.94
CA ALA A 55 4.05 -0.70 -11.33
C ALA A 55 4.35 -2.20 -11.50
N PHE A 56 3.31 -3.03 -11.63
CA PHE A 56 3.42 -4.46 -11.88
C PHE A 56 3.25 -4.86 -13.35
N GLY A 57 2.96 -3.93 -14.25
CA GLY A 57 2.71 -4.22 -15.66
C GLY A 57 1.42 -5.01 -15.91
N VAL A 58 0.43 -4.87 -15.04
CA VAL A 58 -0.89 -5.50 -15.17
C VAL A 58 -1.83 -4.54 -15.90
N HIS A 59 -2.22 -4.91 -17.11
CA HIS A 59 -3.07 -4.11 -18.00
C HIS A 59 -4.39 -4.80 -18.37
N GLN A 60 -4.62 -6.00 -17.85
CA GLN A 60 -5.82 -6.77 -18.18
C GLN A 60 -7.01 -6.24 -17.40
N ASN A 61 -8.11 -5.95 -18.10
CA ASN A 61 -9.36 -5.61 -17.44
C ASN A 61 -9.85 -6.76 -16.57
N LEU A 62 -10.40 -6.41 -15.40
CA LEU A 62 -11.05 -7.38 -14.53
C LEU A 62 -12.24 -8.00 -15.25
N VAL A 63 -12.39 -9.30 -15.08
CA VAL A 63 -13.49 -10.06 -15.65
C VAL A 63 -14.33 -10.68 -14.52
N GLY A 64 -15.63 -10.82 -14.77
CA GLY A 64 -16.50 -11.61 -13.90
C GLY A 64 -16.39 -13.10 -14.23
N ASN A 65 -16.50 -13.96 -13.22
CA ASN A 65 -16.71 -15.38 -13.44
C ASN A 65 -18.19 -15.69 -13.74
N ILE A 66 -18.53 -16.97 -13.94
CA ILE A 66 -19.92 -17.40 -14.22
C ILE A 66 -20.91 -17.10 -13.08
N ASP A 67 -20.41 -16.91 -11.86
CA ASP A 67 -21.20 -16.58 -10.67
C ASP A 67 -21.33 -15.08 -10.46
N GLY A 68 -20.79 -14.26 -11.38
CA GLY A 68 -20.81 -12.81 -11.31
C GLY A 68 -19.76 -12.21 -10.36
N LEU A 69 -18.84 -13.01 -9.82
CA LEU A 69 -17.76 -12.54 -8.96
C LEU A 69 -16.62 -11.96 -9.80
N ILE A 70 -15.96 -10.94 -9.27
CA ILE A 70 -14.76 -10.35 -9.86
C ILE A 70 -13.60 -11.35 -9.71
N VAL A 71 -12.93 -11.65 -10.81
CA VAL A 71 -11.66 -12.38 -10.78
C VAL A 71 -10.54 -11.35 -10.66
N PRO A 72 -9.68 -11.42 -9.61
CA PRO A 72 -8.59 -10.47 -9.48
C PRO A 72 -7.61 -10.61 -10.64
N GLY A 73 -6.97 -9.50 -11.03
CA GLY A 73 -5.79 -9.55 -11.88
C GLY A 73 -4.65 -10.20 -11.10
N SER A 74 -3.74 -10.88 -11.78
CA SER A 74 -2.57 -11.48 -11.13
C SER A 74 -1.30 -11.00 -11.81
N THR A 75 -0.26 -10.70 -11.02
CA THR A 75 1.06 -10.35 -11.53
C THR A 75 1.80 -11.58 -12.04
N ALA A 76 2.92 -11.39 -12.73
CA ALA A 76 3.73 -12.49 -13.24
C ALA A 76 4.24 -13.42 -12.12
N MET A 77 4.46 -12.92 -10.92
CA MET A 77 4.90 -13.71 -9.76
C MET A 77 3.74 -14.17 -8.85
N GLY A 78 2.49 -13.90 -9.22
CA GLY A 78 1.29 -14.44 -8.57
C GLY A 78 0.73 -13.63 -7.42
N ILE A 79 0.99 -12.31 -7.37
CA ILE A 79 0.29 -11.38 -6.48
C ILE A 79 -1.07 -11.06 -7.11
N ASP A 80 -2.15 -11.33 -6.39
CA ASP A 80 -3.49 -11.00 -6.86
C ASP A 80 -3.81 -9.52 -6.59
N MET A 81 -4.49 -8.84 -7.52
CA MET A 81 -4.81 -7.43 -7.33
C MET A 81 -6.16 -7.03 -7.92
N VAL A 82 -6.78 -6.06 -7.26
CA VAL A 82 -7.95 -5.33 -7.78
C VAL A 82 -7.70 -3.84 -7.65
N SER A 83 -7.93 -3.12 -8.73
CA SER A 83 -7.85 -1.66 -8.81
C SER A 83 -8.98 -1.14 -9.68
N VAL A 84 -9.42 0.09 -9.42
CA VAL A 84 -10.40 0.76 -10.27
C VAL A 84 -9.90 0.90 -11.70
N ASN A 85 -8.60 1.12 -11.89
CA ASN A 85 -8.01 1.21 -13.23
C ASN A 85 -8.23 -0.05 -14.08
N LEU A 86 -8.31 -1.21 -13.44
CA LEU A 86 -8.57 -2.47 -14.15
C LEU A 86 -10.06 -2.66 -14.52
N LEU A 87 -10.93 -1.72 -14.12
CA LEU A 87 -12.35 -1.68 -14.53
C LEU A 87 -12.60 -0.66 -15.63
N LEU A 88 -11.67 0.25 -15.90
CA LEU A 88 -11.86 1.31 -16.89
C LEU A 88 -11.61 0.78 -18.29
N ALA A 89 -12.40 1.27 -19.24
CA ALA A 89 -12.19 0.96 -20.67
C ALA A 89 -10.85 1.49 -21.18
N ASN A 90 -10.42 2.67 -20.65
CA ASN A 90 -9.08 3.24 -20.90
C ASN A 90 -8.49 3.66 -19.55
N GLU A 91 -7.22 3.36 -19.31
CA GLU A 91 -6.49 3.69 -18.08
C GLU A 91 -6.41 5.21 -17.79
N THR A 92 -6.61 6.04 -18.81
CA THR A 92 -6.56 7.50 -18.74
C THR A 92 -7.92 8.14 -18.51
N ASP A 93 -9.01 7.35 -18.44
CA ASP A 93 -10.33 7.90 -18.24
C ASP A 93 -10.46 8.49 -16.82
N PRO A 94 -10.93 9.74 -16.68
CA PRO A 94 -11.03 10.36 -15.37
C PRO A 94 -12.13 9.69 -14.53
N VAL A 95 -11.77 9.26 -13.33
CA VAL A 95 -12.74 8.72 -12.36
C VAL A 95 -13.22 9.86 -11.48
N ILE A 96 -14.46 10.31 -11.69
CA ILE A 96 -15.10 11.38 -10.91
C ILE A 96 -16.10 10.73 -9.93
N TRP A 97 -15.59 10.12 -8.87
CA TRP A 97 -16.44 9.53 -7.85
C TRP A 97 -16.38 10.34 -6.55
N ARG A 98 -17.54 10.53 -5.93
CA ARG A 98 -17.65 11.16 -4.61
C ARG A 98 -17.44 10.12 -3.51
N GLY A 99 -17.00 10.54 -2.32
CA GLY A 99 -16.68 9.67 -1.19
C GLY A 99 -17.62 8.48 -0.93
N PRO A 100 -18.96 8.66 -0.91
CA PRO A 100 -19.89 7.54 -0.70
C PRO A 100 -19.85 6.47 -1.78
N VAL A 101 -19.60 6.86 -3.04
CA VAL A 101 -19.48 5.93 -4.17
C VAL A 101 -18.19 5.10 -4.03
N LEU A 102 -17.11 5.75 -3.62
CA LEU A 102 -15.81 5.11 -3.36
C LEU A 102 -15.93 4.01 -2.30
N GLY A 103 -16.57 4.32 -1.17
CA GLY A 103 -16.81 3.32 -0.13
C GLY A 103 -17.62 2.13 -0.62
N GLY A 104 -18.58 2.36 -1.53
CA GLY A 104 -19.35 1.30 -2.18
C GLY A 104 -18.47 0.39 -3.04
N VAL A 105 -17.61 0.98 -3.87
CA VAL A 105 -16.68 0.23 -4.75
C VAL A 105 -15.67 -0.58 -3.94
N ILE A 106 -15.11 -0.02 -2.89
CA ILE A 106 -14.18 -0.76 -2.02
C ILE A 106 -14.86 -1.93 -1.33
N LYS A 107 -16.12 -1.74 -0.87
CA LYS A 107 -16.92 -2.84 -0.33
C LYS A 107 -17.20 -3.92 -1.37
N GLN A 108 -17.44 -3.52 -2.61
CA GLN A 108 -17.63 -4.43 -3.72
C GLN A 108 -16.34 -5.20 -4.02
N PHE A 109 -15.18 -4.53 -4.11
CA PHE A 109 -13.89 -5.17 -4.29
C PHE A 109 -13.56 -6.17 -3.17
N TRP A 110 -13.91 -5.83 -1.94
CA TRP A 110 -13.73 -6.74 -0.81
C TRP A 110 -14.72 -7.91 -0.84
N GLY A 111 -16.00 -7.61 -1.11
CA GLY A 111 -17.11 -8.57 -0.96
C GLY A 111 -17.38 -9.46 -2.16
N GLU A 112 -17.17 -8.94 -3.37
CA GLU A 112 -17.55 -9.59 -4.63
C GLU A 112 -16.35 -10.07 -5.46
N THR A 113 -15.12 -9.90 -4.97
CA THR A 113 -13.93 -10.49 -5.59
C THR A 113 -13.65 -11.87 -5.00
N LEU A 114 -13.20 -12.78 -5.85
CA LEU A 114 -12.82 -14.14 -5.48
C LEU A 114 -11.39 -14.15 -4.94
N TRP A 115 -11.21 -13.85 -3.65
CA TRP A 115 -9.93 -13.88 -2.96
C TRP A 115 -9.62 -15.29 -2.44
N GLN A 116 -8.75 -16.04 -3.13
CA GLN A 116 -8.49 -17.44 -2.81
C GLN A 116 -7.23 -17.64 -1.96
N ASN A 117 -7.44 -18.04 -0.69
CA ASN A 117 -6.37 -18.43 0.23
C ASN A 117 -5.30 -17.34 0.41
N ILE A 118 -5.71 -16.08 0.52
CA ILE A 118 -4.79 -14.96 0.72
C ILE A 118 -4.28 -14.98 2.17
N ASP A 119 -2.95 -14.99 2.34
CA ASP A 119 -2.32 -14.85 3.64
C ASP A 119 -2.26 -13.39 4.06
N TYR A 120 -1.79 -12.50 3.18
CA TYR A 120 -1.71 -11.06 3.41
C TYR A 120 -2.36 -10.27 2.27
N MET A 121 -3.27 -9.39 2.63
CA MET A 121 -3.81 -8.38 1.73
C MET A 121 -3.32 -7.00 2.16
N PHE A 122 -2.65 -6.30 1.25
CA PHE A 122 -2.28 -4.90 1.43
C PHE A 122 -3.32 -4.00 0.77
N VAL A 123 -3.84 -3.05 1.53
CA VAL A 123 -4.81 -2.06 1.03
C VAL A 123 -4.08 -0.74 0.82
N ASP A 124 -3.90 -0.33 -0.43
CA ASP A 124 -3.35 0.99 -0.76
C ASP A 124 -4.43 2.04 -0.54
N MET A 125 -4.32 2.79 0.56
CA MET A 125 -5.36 3.74 0.99
C MET A 125 -5.25 5.06 0.21
N PRO A 126 -6.35 5.77 -0.04
CA PRO A 126 -6.26 7.14 -0.54
C PRO A 126 -5.44 8.03 0.41
N PRO A 127 -4.72 9.03 -0.13
CA PRO A 127 -3.92 9.90 0.72
C PRO A 127 -4.77 10.81 1.61
N GLY A 128 -4.22 11.19 2.75
CA GLY A 128 -4.86 12.11 3.70
C GLY A 128 -5.64 11.40 4.80
N THR A 129 -6.35 12.20 5.58
CA THR A 129 -7.12 11.76 6.76
C THR A 129 -8.57 12.28 6.71
N GLY A 130 -9.10 12.49 5.50
CA GLY A 130 -10.46 12.96 5.27
C GLY A 130 -11.51 11.83 5.22
N ASP A 131 -12.68 12.17 4.68
CA ASP A 131 -13.84 11.28 4.65
C ASP A 131 -13.63 10.00 3.84
N VAL A 132 -12.81 10.05 2.77
CA VAL A 132 -12.59 8.90 1.89
C VAL A 132 -11.77 7.81 2.59
N PRO A 133 -10.55 8.09 3.13
CA PRO A 133 -9.83 7.13 3.96
C PRO A 133 -10.69 6.59 5.11
N LEU A 134 -11.41 7.46 5.82
CA LEU A 134 -12.28 7.06 6.94
C LEU A 134 -13.36 6.05 6.49
N THR A 135 -13.97 6.28 5.34
CA THR A 135 -14.97 5.37 4.77
C THR A 135 -14.37 3.99 4.47
N ILE A 136 -13.15 3.93 3.97
CA ILE A 136 -12.45 2.67 3.69
C ILE A 136 -12.10 1.95 5.00
N PHE A 137 -11.59 2.67 5.99
CA PHE A 137 -11.35 2.12 7.33
C PHE A 137 -12.59 1.45 7.93
N GLN A 138 -13.77 2.06 7.73
CA GLN A 138 -15.05 1.51 8.21
C GLN A 138 -15.58 0.35 7.35
N SER A 139 -15.04 0.16 6.16
CA SER A 139 -15.56 -0.80 5.18
C SER A 139 -14.81 -2.11 5.16
N LEU A 140 -13.56 -2.12 5.64
CA LEU A 140 -12.66 -3.27 5.60
C LEU A 140 -12.27 -3.72 7.02
N PRO A 141 -12.12 -5.01 7.26
CA PRO A 141 -11.67 -5.56 8.54
C PRO A 141 -10.13 -5.46 8.64
N LEU A 142 -9.60 -4.26 8.84
CA LEU A 142 -8.15 -4.04 8.93
C LEU A 142 -7.60 -4.62 10.23
N ASP A 143 -6.60 -5.50 10.14
CA ASP A 143 -5.83 -6.02 11.28
C ASP A 143 -4.81 -5.00 11.80
N GLY A 144 -4.42 -4.03 10.97
CA GLY A 144 -3.51 -2.95 11.34
C GLY A 144 -3.18 -2.03 10.18
N ILE A 145 -2.44 -0.96 10.47
CA ILE A 145 -1.97 -0.03 9.47
C ILE A 145 -0.47 0.19 9.53
N ILE A 146 0.13 0.44 8.37
CA ILE A 146 1.49 0.95 8.21
C ILE A 146 1.39 2.40 7.70
N ILE A 147 2.06 3.33 8.38
CA ILE A 147 2.04 4.75 8.01
C ILE A 147 3.29 5.06 7.20
N VAL A 148 3.09 5.60 6.00
CA VAL A 148 4.18 6.03 5.09
C VAL A 148 4.32 7.53 5.14
N ALA A 149 5.53 8.02 5.37
CA ALA A 149 5.90 9.43 5.41
C ALA A 149 7.17 9.68 4.59
N SER A 150 7.48 10.96 4.34
CA SER A 150 8.77 11.40 3.78
C SER A 150 9.39 12.47 4.68
N PRO A 151 10.72 12.67 4.68
CA PRO A 151 11.38 13.63 5.58
C PRO A 151 10.94 15.10 5.39
N GLN A 152 10.35 15.43 4.24
CA GLN A 152 9.83 16.80 3.95
C GLN A 152 8.60 17.19 4.76
N GLU A 153 7.94 16.20 5.33
CA GLU A 153 6.70 16.47 6.03
C GLU A 153 7.01 17.02 7.41
N LEU A 154 6.11 17.86 7.89
CA LEU A 154 5.91 18.05 9.32
C LEU A 154 5.42 16.70 9.86
N VAL A 155 6.34 15.71 9.84
CA VAL A 155 6.10 14.28 10.02
C VAL A 155 5.26 14.05 11.27
N GLY A 156 5.52 14.83 12.33
CA GLY A 156 4.77 14.76 13.57
C GLY A 156 3.27 14.97 13.38
N MET A 157 2.86 16.06 12.71
CA MET A 157 1.42 16.37 12.55
C MET A 157 0.69 15.35 11.67
N ILE A 158 1.35 14.84 10.64
CA ILE A 158 0.74 13.93 9.67
C ILE A 158 0.62 12.53 10.25
N VAL A 159 1.68 12.04 10.89
CA VAL A 159 1.64 10.79 11.64
C VAL A 159 0.62 10.89 12.78
N GLU A 160 0.55 12.03 13.49
CA GLU A 160 -0.44 12.26 14.52
C GLU A 160 -1.88 12.15 14.00
N LYS A 161 -2.19 12.76 12.86
CA LYS A 161 -3.53 12.67 12.25
C LYS A 161 -3.89 11.23 11.87
N ALA A 162 -2.96 10.51 11.23
CA ALA A 162 -3.17 9.11 10.87
C ALA A 162 -3.32 8.23 12.11
N ALA A 163 -2.49 8.47 13.15
CA ALA A 163 -2.57 7.76 14.42
C ALA A 163 -3.88 8.03 15.16
N ASN A 164 -4.36 9.27 15.16
CA ASN A 164 -5.64 9.61 15.78
C ASN A 164 -6.81 8.93 15.04
N MET A 165 -6.77 8.90 13.70
CA MET A 165 -7.77 8.19 12.91
C MET A 165 -7.78 6.69 13.22
N ALA A 166 -6.60 6.05 13.28
CA ALA A 166 -6.48 4.64 13.64
C ALA A 166 -7.02 4.33 15.05
N ARG A 167 -6.69 5.20 16.02
CA ARG A 167 -7.22 5.07 17.39
C ARG A 167 -8.74 5.20 17.45
N MET A 168 -9.31 6.18 16.73
CA MET A 168 -10.77 6.34 16.66
C MET A 168 -11.47 5.10 16.11
N MET A 169 -10.80 4.38 15.20
CA MET A 169 -11.31 3.16 14.59
C MET A 169 -10.88 1.89 15.33
N ASN A 170 -10.13 2.02 16.43
CA ASN A 170 -9.58 0.91 17.20
C ASN A 170 -8.72 -0.05 16.35
N ILE A 171 -7.95 0.49 15.40
CA ILE A 171 -7.05 -0.26 14.53
C ILE A 171 -5.61 -0.02 14.97
N PRO A 172 -4.81 -1.08 15.20
CA PRO A 172 -3.43 -0.94 15.64
C PRO A 172 -2.53 -0.33 14.55
N ILE A 173 -1.57 0.50 14.98
CA ILE A 173 -0.50 0.97 14.11
C ILE A 173 0.64 -0.04 14.22
N LEU A 174 0.97 -0.69 13.12
CA LEU A 174 2.01 -1.72 13.05
C LEU A 174 3.41 -1.12 12.99
N GLY A 175 3.55 0.05 12.36
CA GLY A 175 4.82 0.74 12.28
C GLY A 175 4.82 1.88 11.25
N LEU A 176 5.99 2.52 11.15
CA LEU A 176 6.24 3.64 10.25
C LEU A 176 7.23 3.25 9.16
N VAL A 177 7.01 3.73 7.94
CA VAL A 177 7.97 3.65 6.83
C VAL A 177 8.32 5.07 6.40
N GLU A 178 9.60 5.41 6.40
CA GLU A 178 10.08 6.67 5.82
C GLU A 178 10.60 6.39 4.40
N ASN A 179 9.87 6.90 3.42
CA ASN A 179 10.31 6.87 2.03
C ASN A 179 11.05 8.15 1.66
N MET A 180 11.93 8.09 0.66
CA MET A 180 12.80 9.21 0.23
C MET A 180 13.70 9.71 1.36
N SER A 181 14.12 8.81 2.26
CA SER A 181 14.85 9.14 3.49
C SER A 181 16.22 9.76 3.20
N TYR A 182 16.92 9.28 2.20
CA TYR A 182 18.24 9.76 1.81
C TYR A 182 18.54 9.40 0.34
N VAL A 183 19.62 9.97 -0.19
CA VAL A 183 20.26 9.52 -1.44
C VAL A 183 21.58 8.86 -1.06
N GLU A 184 21.86 7.72 -1.66
CA GLU A 184 23.18 7.08 -1.53
C GLU A 184 24.10 7.51 -2.66
N CYS A 185 25.30 8.03 -2.30
CA CYS A 185 26.28 8.42 -3.30
C CYS A 185 26.78 7.18 -4.05
N PRO A 186 26.67 7.12 -5.39
CA PRO A 186 27.07 5.95 -6.16
C PRO A 186 28.58 5.67 -6.10
N ASP A 187 29.41 6.68 -5.81
CA ASP A 187 30.87 6.54 -5.80
C ASP A 187 31.40 6.04 -4.45
N CYS A 188 30.80 6.44 -3.33
CA CYS A 188 31.35 6.17 -2.00
C CYS A 188 30.37 5.63 -0.97
N GLY A 189 29.09 5.42 -1.33
CA GLY A 189 28.06 4.89 -0.44
C GLY A 189 27.61 5.85 0.68
N LYS A 190 28.12 7.11 0.70
CA LYS A 190 27.74 8.08 1.71
C LYS A 190 26.26 8.45 1.57
N LYS A 191 25.52 8.39 2.68
CA LYS A 191 24.13 8.85 2.74
C LYS A 191 24.08 10.38 2.77
N ILE A 192 23.26 10.95 1.88
CA ILE A 192 23.03 12.39 1.74
C ILE A 192 21.55 12.64 2.06
N TYR A 193 21.30 13.39 3.12
CA TYR A 193 19.94 13.72 3.57
C TYR A 193 19.47 14.99 2.88
N VAL A 194 18.86 14.84 1.70
CA VAL A 194 18.45 15.94 0.82
C VAL A 194 17.39 16.84 1.50
N PHE A 195 16.57 16.28 2.36
CA PHE A 195 15.49 16.96 3.08
C PHE A 195 15.83 17.27 4.55
N GLY A 196 17.10 17.14 4.94
CA GLY A 196 17.53 17.28 6.33
C GLY A 196 17.54 15.93 7.07
N GLU A 197 17.91 15.97 8.35
CA GLU A 197 17.93 14.78 9.19
C GLU A 197 16.51 14.27 9.46
N SER A 198 16.38 12.95 9.50
CA SER A 198 15.11 12.29 9.77
C SER A 198 14.77 12.37 11.26
N HIS A 199 13.51 12.70 11.55
CA HIS A 199 12.94 12.67 12.91
C HIS A 199 12.00 11.47 13.13
N ILE A 200 11.97 10.51 12.19
CA ILE A 200 11.01 9.41 12.27
C ILE A 200 11.21 8.52 13.50
N ASP A 201 12.45 8.34 13.95
CA ASP A 201 12.75 7.52 15.15
C ASP A 201 12.18 8.15 16.44
N GLU A 202 12.23 9.50 16.54
CA GLU A 202 11.64 10.24 17.65
C GLU A 202 10.12 10.08 17.66
N ILE A 203 9.50 10.19 16.48
CA ILE A 203 8.06 10.02 16.30
C ILE A 203 7.65 8.58 16.59
N ALA A 204 8.37 7.59 16.06
CA ALA A 204 8.13 6.18 16.33
C ALA A 204 8.18 5.88 17.83
N SER A 205 9.16 6.45 18.55
CA SER A 205 9.28 6.34 20.00
C SER A 205 8.10 6.97 20.73
N GLN A 206 7.63 8.15 20.29
CA GLN A 206 6.46 8.85 20.86
C GLN A 206 5.19 8.00 20.75
N TYR A 207 5.00 7.30 19.64
CA TYR A 207 3.83 6.46 19.41
C TYR A 207 4.02 5.00 19.84
N GLN A 208 5.22 4.65 20.32
CA GLN A 208 5.60 3.29 20.74
C GLN A 208 5.42 2.26 19.61
N VAL A 209 5.79 2.64 18.39
CA VAL A 209 5.72 1.79 17.20
C VAL A 209 7.10 1.69 16.55
N PRO A 210 7.43 0.60 15.85
CA PRO A 210 8.72 0.47 15.18
C PRO A 210 8.81 1.32 13.90
N VAL A 211 10.03 1.72 13.52
CA VAL A 211 10.37 2.12 12.15
C VAL A 211 10.67 0.85 11.37
N LEU A 212 9.83 0.54 10.38
CA LEU A 212 9.91 -0.69 9.59
C LEU A 212 10.89 -0.59 8.42
N ALA A 213 11.06 0.62 7.88
CA ALA A 213 12.01 0.88 6.82
C ALA A 213 12.36 2.37 6.70
N LYS A 214 13.59 2.64 6.24
CA LYS A 214 14.03 3.94 5.71
C LYS A 214 14.52 3.71 4.28
N ILE A 215 13.65 4.04 3.32
CA ILE A 215 13.88 3.76 1.89
C ILE A 215 14.61 4.95 1.27
N PRO A 216 15.71 4.74 0.56
CA PRO A 216 16.39 5.81 -0.17
C PRO A 216 15.58 6.29 -1.38
N MET A 217 15.96 7.43 -1.94
CA MET A 217 15.61 7.79 -3.32
C MET A 217 16.39 6.87 -4.25
N ASP A 218 15.73 5.84 -4.76
CA ASP A 218 16.31 4.81 -5.62
C ASP A 218 15.78 4.97 -7.04
N SER A 219 16.64 5.41 -7.96
CA SER A 219 16.28 5.61 -9.36
C SER A 219 16.02 4.29 -10.11
N GLU A 220 16.66 3.19 -9.69
CA GLU A 220 16.43 1.87 -10.29
C GLU A 220 15.04 1.35 -9.91
N LEU A 221 14.65 1.56 -8.65
CA LEU A 221 13.31 1.21 -8.18
C LEU A 221 12.24 2.03 -8.89
N ALA A 222 12.45 3.35 -9.06
CA ALA A 222 11.55 4.22 -9.80
C ALA A 222 11.42 3.77 -11.26
N ALA A 223 12.53 3.46 -11.93
CA ALA A 223 12.53 2.95 -13.29
C ALA A 223 11.84 1.58 -13.41
N ALA A 224 11.98 0.71 -12.41
CA ALA A 224 11.28 -0.57 -12.38
C ALA A 224 9.76 -0.40 -12.25
N CYS A 225 9.30 0.55 -11.41
CA CYS A 225 7.87 0.91 -11.31
C CYS A 225 7.33 1.42 -12.66
N ASP A 226 8.06 2.34 -13.31
CA ASP A 226 7.65 2.89 -14.61
C ASP A 226 7.61 1.84 -15.73
N ALA A 227 8.50 0.86 -15.65
CA ALA A 227 8.58 -0.26 -16.59
C ALA A 227 7.59 -1.41 -16.29
N GLY A 228 6.79 -1.33 -15.22
CA GLY A 228 5.89 -2.41 -14.80
C GLY A 228 6.62 -3.66 -14.29
N LYS A 229 7.77 -3.49 -13.65
CA LYS A 229 8.68 -4.58 -13.26
C LYS A 229 9.09 -4.54 -11.79
N ILE A 230 8.32 -3.87 -10.94
CA ILE A 230 8.67 -3.72 -9.52
C ILE A 230 8.89 -5.05 -8.80
N GLU A 231 8.14 -6.08 -9.16
CA GLU A 231 8.24 -7.42 -8.54
C GLU A 231 9.56 -8.15 -8.83
N PHE A 232 10.30 -7.71 -9.88
CA PHE A 232 11.59 -8.30 -10.24
C PHE A 232 12.79 -7.56 -9.65
N THR A 233 12.58 -6.52 -8.85
CA THR A 233 13.67 -5.82 -8.17
C THR A 233 14.23 -6.67 -7.04
N GLU A 234 15.55 -6.68 -6.86
CA GLU A 234 16.22 -7.41 -5.77
C GLU A 234 16.32 -6.58 -4.47
N ARG A 235 15.62 -5.44 -4.41
CA ARG A 235 15.67 -4.53 -3.25
C ARG A 235 14.86 -5.11 -2.09
N ASP A 236 15.52 -5.32 -0.96
CA ASP A 236 14.93 -5.86 0.28
C ASP A 236 14.78 -4.78 1.36
N TYR A 237 13.99 -3.75 1.05
CA TYR A 237 13.73 -2.66 2.00
C TYR A 237 12.67 -3.01 3.05
N MET A 238 11.92 -4.10 2.87
CA MET A 238 10.76 -4.44 3.71
C MET A 238 10.99 -5.61 4.67
N LYS A 239 12.24 -6.04 4.85
CA LYS A 239 12.56 -7.19 5.71
C LYS A 239 11.98 -7.06 7.12
N ASP A 240 12.25 -5.95 7.81
CA ASP A 240 11.76 -5.74 9.18
C ASP A 240 10.23 -5.68 9.24
N ALA A 241 9.59 -5.18 8.17
CA ALA A 241 8.14 -5.17 8.05
C ALA A 241 7.59 -6.59 7.93
N VAL A 242 8.19 -7.45 7.11
CA VAL A 242 7.76 -8.85 6.97
C VAL A 242 7.95 -9.60 8.27
N GLU A 243 9.10 -9.46 8.94
CA GLU A 243 9.36 -10.08 10.24
C GLU A 243 8.35 -9.65 11.32
N LEU A 244 7.82 -8.43 11.23
CA LEU A 244 6.74 -7.98 12.11
C LEU A 244 5.41 -8.65 11.73
N LEU A 245 5.08 -8.69 10.45
CA LEU A 245 3.83 -9.27 9.96
C LEU A 245 3.70 -10.75 10.30
N GLU A 246 4.79 -11.51 10.30
CA GLU A 246 4.84 -12.92 10.70
C GLU A 246 4.48 -13.16 12.16
N LYS A 247 4.55 -12.13 13.00
CA LYS A 247 4.23 -12.21 14.45
C LYS A 247 2.79 -11.80 14.77
N LEU A 248 2.02 -11.35 13.75
CA LEU A 248 0.60 -11.00 13.88
C LEU A 248 -0.29 -12.24 13.83
#